data_9574fef0230e0f1f7c84ad9a704ff0f2
#
_entry.id   9574fef0230e0f1f7c84ad9a704ff0f2
#
_cell.length_a   1.000
_cell.length_b   1.000
_cell.length_c   1.000
_cell.angle_alpha   90.00
_cell.angle_beta   90.00
_cell.angle_gamma   90.00
#
_symmetry.space_group_name_H-M   'P 1'
#
loop_
_entity.id
_entity.type
_entity.pdbx_description
1 polymer ?
#
loop_
_entity_poly.entity_id
_entity_poly.type
_entity_poly.pdbx_seq_one_letter_code
_entity_poly.pdbx_strand_id
1 'polypeptide(L)'
;MLFIAVERVPDAMVMAMERCVAQGLTNVYFIDANADQLPLFFAPGEVDRIYINFCDPWPSNRHAKRRLTHGNFLRLYRQVLKMGGQIHFKTDNQDLFTFSIEELPLFGFQLSEVTRDLHANGPVGVMTDYEAKFHDQGLPICRCVGTMVPWEEPFPTDIRRVKNRWLDVFADGVPDADLGKRVLSEGSYLWHLFSWELVPCLSGDAARQALAAAPGEKYLFYYEYPPEGEPLVRPVTAEELAALPTDAGAIPGADWYLVDKDFTWTYVQTHEADCGPYFCRRDPSLSVSG
;
A
#
# COMPACT_ATOMS: atom_id res chain seq x y z
N MET A 1 -26.15 -5.37 8.05
CA MET A 1 -24.93 -4.75 7.52
C MET A 1 -24.97 -3.29 7.89
N LEU A 2 -23.86 -2.74 8.39
CA LEU A 2 -23.69 -1.34 8.71
C LEU A 2 -22.96 -0.66 7.54
N PHE A 3 -23.39 0.53 7.15
CA PHE A 3 -22.74 1.35 6.15
C PHE A 3 -22.22 2.64 6.80
N ILE A 4 -21.01 3.02 6.47
CA ILE A 4 -20.38 4.26 6.93
C ILE A 4 -19.94 5.04 5.69
N ALA A 5 -20.53 6.22 5.50
CA ALA A 5 -20.15 7.15 4.46
C ALA A 5 -19.11 8.12 5.02
N VAL A 6 -17.93 8.14 4.41
CA VAL A 6 -16.87 9.10 4.73
C VAL A 6 -16.87 10.16 3.63
N GLU A 7 -17.20 11.39 3.96
CA GLU A 7 -17.31 12.50 3.01
C GLU A 7 -16.80 13.78 3.67
N ARG A 8 -16.06 14.57 2.89
CA ARG A 8 -15.48 15.84 3.34
C ARG A 8 -16.23 17.07 2.79
N VAL A 9 -17.14 16.87 1.81
CA VAL A 9 -17.93 17.94 1.21
C VAL A 9 -19.26 18.04 1.93
N PRO A 10 -19.50 19.09 2.78
CA PRO A 10 -20.67 19.17 3.63
C PRO A 10 -22.00 19.09 2.85
N ASP A 11 -22.10 19.74 1.72
CA ASP A 11 -23.31 19.76 0.90
C ASP A 11 -23.65 18.36 0.37
N ALA A 12 -22.65 17.60 -0.09
CA ALA A 12 -22.84 16.23 -0.55
C ALA A 12 -23.30 15.32 0.59
N MET A 13 -22.69 15.49 1.77
CA MET A 13 -23.06 14.72 2.96
C MET A 13 -24.50 15.02 3.41
N VAL A 14 -24.89 16.30 3.50
CA VAL A 14 -26.26 16.70 3.87
C VAL A 14 -27.28 16.10 2.90
N MET A 15 -27.07 16.20 1.60
CA MET A 15 -27.94 15.58 0.60
C MET A 15 -28.07 14.07 0.78
N ALA A 16 -26.99 13.38 1.07
CA ALA A 16 -27.00 11.94 1.33
C ALA A 16 -27.77 11.59 2.62
N MET A 17 -27.58 12.37 3.69
CA MET A 17 -28.31 12.22 4.95
C MET A 17 -29.82 12.41 4.77
N GLU A 18 -30.25 13.46 4.06
CA GLU A 18 -31.66 13.73 3.76
C GLU A 18 -32.31 12.57 2.98
N ARG A 19 -31.58 11.99 2.00
CA ARG A 19 -32.04 10.81 1.26
C ARG A 19 -32.17 9.58 2.15
N CYS A 20 -31.22 9.35 3.05
CA CYS A 20 -31.31 8.24 4.00
C CYS A 20 -32.53 8.37 4.89
N VAL A 21 -32.80 9.59 5.40
CA VAL A 21 -34.01 9.87 6.21
C VAL A 21 -35.30 9.65 5.39
N ALA A 22 -35.35 10.18 4.16
CA ALA A 22 -36.53 10.03 3.29
C ALA A 22 -36.79 8.56 2.92
N GLN A 23 -35.79 7.71 2.86
CA GLN A 23 -35.88 6.29 2.56
C GLN A 23 -36.02 5.41 3.83
N GLY A 24 -36.02 6.01 5.03
CA GLY A 24 -36.11 5.29 6.30
C GLY A 24 -34.92 4.37 6.58
N LEU A 25 -33.75 4.69 6.07
CA LEU A 25 -32.52 3.90 6.29
C LEU A 25 -31.97 4.19 7.69
N THR A 26 -31.83 3.15 8.51
CA THR A 26 -31.36 3.25 9.91
C THR A 26 -29.98 2.70 10.16
N ASN A 27 -29.34 2.15 9.13
CA ASN A 27 -28.07 1.46 9.20
C ASN A 27 -26.96 2.19 8.42
N VAL A 28 -27.12 3.49 8.17
CA VAL A 28 -26.14 4.35 7.50
C VAL A 28 -25.68 5.43 8.48
N TYR A 29 -24.37 5.56 8.64
CA TYR A 29 -23.72 6.59 9.47
C TYR A 29 -22.80 7.43 8.60
N PHE A 30 -22.51 8.64 9.05
CA PHE A 30 -21.72 9.60 8.29
C PHE A 30 -20.56 10.10 9.14
N ILE A 31 -19.38 10.22 8.52
CA ILE A 31 -18.16 10.77 9.12
C ILE A 31 -17.67 11.91 8.24
N ASP A 32 -17.57 13.11 8.81
CA ASP A 32 -16.95 14.27 8.17
C ASP A 32 -15.43 14.14 8.29
N ALA A 33 -14.81 13.53 7.29
CA ALA A 33 -13.39 13.26 7.27
C ALA A 33 -12.83 13.03 5.86
N ASN A 34 -11.52 13.12 5.73
CA ASN A 34 -10.80 12.62 4.57
C ASN A 34 -10.52 11.12 4.69
N ALA A 35 -10.35 10.46 3.56
CA ALA A 35 -10.00 9.04 3.51
C ALA A 35 -8.62 8.70 4.10
N ASP A 36 -7.72 9.65 4.25
CA ASP A 36 -6.44 9.50 4.94
C ASP A 36 -6.58 9.38 6.47
N GLN A 37 -7.76 9.67 7.00
CA GLN A 37 -8.07 9.57 8.43
C GLN A 37 -8.77 8.27 8.83
N LEU A 38 -8.97 7.33 7.89
CA LEU A 38 -9.66 6.06 8.18
C LEU A 38 -9.12 5.31 9.40
N PRO A 39 -7.79 5.21 9.62
CA PRO A 39 -7.25 4.53 10.81
C PRO A 39 -7.59 5.21 12.16
N LEU A 40 -8.11 6.43 12.15
CA LEU A 40 -8.58 7.12 13.36
C LEU A 40 -10.00 6.68 13.76
N PHE A 41 -10.75 6.12 12.83
CA PHE A 41 -12.16 5.76 13.00
C PHE A 41 -12.41 4.27 13.03
N PHE A 42 -11.50 3.47 12.44
CA PHE A 42 -11.65 2.03 12.31
C PHE A 42 -10.45 1.32 12.93
N ALA A 43 -10.74 0.27 13.68
CA ALA A 43 -9.71 -0.65 14.16
C ALA A 43 -9.13 -1.49 12.99
N PRO A 44 -7.91 -2.04 13.15
CA PRO A 44 -7.34 -2.96 12.18
C PRO A 44 -8.28 -4.14 11.88
N GLY A 45 -8.52 -4.39 10.60
CA GLY A 45 -9.36 -5.51 10.15
C GLY A 45 -10.86 -5.37 10.45
N GLU A 46 -11.36 -4.19 10.78
CA GLU A 46 -12.78 -3.97 11.11
C GLU A 46 -13.69 -3.88 9.89
N VAL A 47 -13.16 -3.42 8.75
CA VAL A 47 -13.94 -3.11 7.56
C VAL A 47 -14.03 -4.32 6.62
N ASP A 48 -15.24 -4.69 6.20
CA ASP A 48 -15.47 -5.76 5.22
C ASP A 48 -15.26 -5.29 3.78
N ARG A 49 -15.71 -4.07 3.47
CA ARG A 49 -15.71 -3.54 2.10
C ARG A 49 -15.56 -2.03 2.07
N ILE A 50 -14.82 -1.56 1.09
CA ILE A 50 -14.69 -0.14 0.75
C ILE A 50 -15.28 0.05 -0.65
N TYR A 51 -16.17 1.02 -0.79
CA TYR A 51 -16.75 1.42 -2.08
C TYR A 51 -16.16 2.77 -2.48
N ILE A 52 -15.51 2.83 -3.63
CA ILE A 52 -14.96 4.05 -4.23
C ILE A 52 -15.71 4.28 -5.54
N ASN A 53 -16.67 5.20 -5.52
CA ASN A 53 -17.52 5.46 -6.67
C ASN A 53 -17.29 6.89 -7.17
N PHE A 54 -16.83 7.03 -8.42
CA PHE A 54 -16.71 8.31 -9.14
C PHE A 54 -15.90 9.36 -8.40
N CYS A 55 -14.81 8.94 -7.78
CA CYS A 55 -13.89 9.86 -7.11
C CYS A 55 -13.12 10.72 -8.11
N ASP A 56 -12.57 11.85 -7.63
CA ASP A 56 -11.77 12.77 -8.43
C ASP A 56 -10.59 12.05 -9.12
N PRO A 57 -10.46 12.19 -10.45
CA PRO A 57 -9.44 11.46 -11.21
C PRO A 57 -8.03 12.05 -11.09
N TRP A 58 -7.88 13.31 -10.68
CA TRP A 58 -6.59 13.98 -10.56
C TRP A 58 -5.69 13.73 -11.78
N PRO A 59 -6.01 14.26 -12.98
CA PRO A 59 -5.40 13.85 -14.24
C PRO A 59 -3.90 14.12 -14.33
N SER A 60 -3.38 15.12 -13.61
CA SER A 60 -1.96 15.41 -13.57
C SER A 60 -1.20 14.40 -12.71
N ASN A 61 -0.08 13.87 -13.20
CA ASN A 61 0.81 12.98 -12.45
C ASN A 61 1.36 13.62 -11.17
N ARG A 62 1.52 14.95 -11.13
CA ARG A 62 1.90 15.69 -9.93
C ARG A 62 0.89 15.52 -8.78
N HIS A 63 -0.36 15.21 -9.13
CA HIS A 63 -1.45 15.00 -8.17
C HIS A 63 -1.83 13.52 -8.01
N ALA A 64 -1.08 12.58 -8.57
CA ALA A 64 -1.39 11.16 -8.47
C ALA A 64 -1.57 10.68 -7.01
N LYS A 65 -0.79 11.23 -6.09
CA LYS A 65 -0.88 10.95 -4.63
C LYS A 65 -2.25 11.32 -4.00
N ARG A 66 -3.11 12.06 -4.71
CA ARG A 66 -4.47 12.43 -4.27
C ARG A 66 -5.54 11.43 -4.75
N ARG A 67 -5.20 10.56 -5.70
CA ARG A 67 -6.13 9.53 -6.18
C ARG A 67 -6.43 8.55 -5.05
N LEU A 68 -7.70 8.25 -4.80
CA LEU A 68 -8.10 7.32 -3.73
C LEU A 68 -7.62 5.88 -3.98
N THR A 69 -7.16 5.56 -5.17
CA THR A 69 -6.54 4.27 -5.54
C THR A 69 -5.01 4.33 -5.58
N HIS A 70 -4.40 5.44 -5.17
CA HIS A 70 -2.95 5.53 -5.04
C HIS A 70 -2.44 4.74 -3.82
N GLY A 71 -1.22 4.23 -3.90
CA GLY A 71 -0.59 3.42 -2.87
C GLY A 71 -0.66 3.97 -1.45
N ASN A 72 -0.62 5.29 -1.27
CA ASN A 72 -0.78 5.92 0.04
C ASN A 72 -2.12 5.53 0.70
N PHE A 73 -3.22 5.55 -0.08
CA PHE A 73 -4.53 5.14 0.42
C PHE A 73 -4.67 3.62 0.50
N LEU A 74 -4.08 2.88 -0.45
CA LEU A 74 -4.16 1.43 -0.45
C LEU A 74 -3.50 0.81 0.79
N ARG A 75 -2.43 1.42 1.33
CA ARG A 75 -1.85 1.04 2.63
C ARG A 75 -2.86 1.23 3.77
N LEU A 76 -3.52 2.39 3.83
CA LEU A 76 -4.52 2.68 4.85
C LEU A 76 -5.71 1.70 4.75
N TYR A 77 -6.14 1.39 3.53
CA TYR A 77 -7.21 0.43 3.32
C TYR A 77 -6.81 -0.97 3.80
N ARG A 78 -5.55 -1.38 3.60
CA ARG A 78 -5.05 -2.66 4.12
C ARG A 78 -5.04 -2.73 5.64
N GLN A 79 -4.81 -1.62 6.32
CA GLN A 79 -4.85 -1.57 7.79
C GLN A 79 -6.28 -1.81 8.31
N VAL A 80 -7.26 -1.17 7.70
CA VAL A 80 -8.64 -1.21 8.20
C VAL A 80 -9.48 -2.37 7.63
N LEU A 81 -9.14 -2.87 6.43
CA LEU A 81 -9.81 -4.02 5.83
C LEU A 81 -9.41 -5.31 6.53
N LYS A 82 -10.38 -6.20 6.75
CA LYS A 82 -10.08 -7.58 7.13
C LYS A 82 -9.45 -8.35 5.97
N MET A 83 -8.71 -9.40 6.28
CA MET A 83 -8.20 -10.32 5.27
C MET A 83 -9.36 -10.90 4.45
N GLY A 84 -9.24 -10.86 3.12
CA GLY A 84 -10.34 -11.17 2.20
C GLY A 84 -11.35 -10.03 2.01
N GLY A 85 -11.19 -8.90 2.71
CA GLY A 85 -11.99 -7.69 2.49
C GLY A 85 -11.77 -7.09 1.11
N GLN A 86 -12.71 -6.29 0.64
CA GLN A 86 -12.77 -5.89 -0.78
C GLN A 86 -12.84 -4.39 -0.97
N ILE A 87 -12.18 -3.92 -2.03
CA ILE A 87 -12.38 -2.59 -2.60
C ILE A 87 -13.22 -2.75 -3.88
N HIS A 88 -14.40 -2.13 -3.91
CA HIS A 88 -15.25 -2.03 -5.08
C HIS A 88 -15.05 -0.65 -5.72
N PHE A 89 -14.46 -0.60 -6.89
CA PHE A 89 -14.13 0.63 -7.58
C PHE A 89 -14.94 0.81 -8.84
N LYS A 90 -15.56 1.98 -9.00
CA LYS A 90 -16.27 2.41 -10.22
C LYS A 90 -15.82 3.83 -10.61
N THR A 91 -15.63 4.04 -11.91
CA THR A 91 -15.32 5.36 -12.49
C THR A 91 -15.70 5.42 -13.97
N ASP A 92 -16.04 6.61 -14.44
CA ASP A 92 -16.20 6.96 -15.85
C ASP A 92 -14.84 7.32 -16.51
N ASN A 93 -13.81 7.59 -15.68
CA ASN A 93 -12.50 8.03 -16.15
C ASN A 93 -11.58 6.84 -16.48
N GLN A 94 -11.30 6.63 -17.77
CA GLN A 94 -10.49 5.52 -18.27
C GLN A 94 -9.04 5.56 -17.80
N ASP A 95 -8.46 6.78 -17.67
CA ASP A 95 -7.06 6.92 -17.23
C ASP A 95 -6.91 6.60 -15.75
N LEU A 96 -7.84 7.08 -14.90
CA LEU A 96 -7.89 6.70 -13.50
C LEU A 96 -8.11 5.19 -13.34
N PHE A 97 -8.96 4.59 -14.17
CA PHE A 97 -9.19 3.16 -14.13
C PHE A 97 -7.93 2.37 -14.49
N THR A 98 -7.23 2.76 -15.57
CA THR A 98 -5.96 2.14 -15.96
C THR A 98 -4.94 2.22 -14.84
N PHE A 99 -4.74 3.40 -14.26
CA PHE A 99 -3.88 3.58 -13.09
C PHE A 99 -4.28 2.64 -11.94
N SER A 100 -5.58 2.55 -11.63
CA SER A 100 -6.08 1.79 -10.47
C SER A 100 -5.88 0.29 -10.61
N ILE A 101 -6.10 -0.29 -11.80
CA ILE A 101 -5.89 -1.73 -12.03
C ILE A 101 -4.40 -2.11 -12.08
N GLU A 102 -3.50 -1.16 -12.31
CA GLU A 102 -2.05 -1.35 -12.20
C GLU A 102 -1.58 -1.21 -10.75
N GLU A 103 -2.16 -0.28 -9.98
CA GLU A 103 -1.74 0.04 -8.62
C GLU A 103 -2.24 -0.99 -7.58
N LEU A 104 -3.50 -1.41 -7.65
CA LEU A 104 -4.12 -2.35 -6.70
C LEU A 104 -3.29 -3.64 -6.49
N PRO A 105 -2.82 -4.34 -7.55
CA PRO A 105 -2.02 -5.55 -7.36
C PRO A 105 -0.68 -5.31 -6.65
N LEU A 106 -0.09 -4.11 -6.81
CA LEU A 106 1.17 -3.76 -6.14
C LEU A 106 1.05 -3.68 -4.62
N PHE A 107 -0.19 -3.52 -4.13
CA PHE A 107 -0.53 -3.44 -2.71
C PHE A 107 -1.28 -4.68 -2.21
N GLY A 108 -1.13 -5.84 -2.87
CA GLY A 108 -1.68 -7.11 -2.41
C GLY A 108 -3.20 -7.20 -2.54
N PHE A 109 -3.77 -6.60 -3.58
CA PHE A 109 -5.17 -6.78 -3.95
C PHE A 109 -5.28 -7.61 -5.22
N GLN A 110 -5.93 -8.77 -5.14
CA GLN A 110 -6.24 -9.60 -6.30
C GLN A 110 -7.45 -9.01 -7.03
N LEU A 111 -7.29 -8.73 -8.32
CA LEU A 111 -8.34 -8.15 -9.15
C LEU A 111 -9.32 -9.20 -9.65
N SER A 112 -10.59 -8.84 -9.64
CA SER A 112 -11.71 -9.55 -10.27
C SER A 112 -12.73 -8.57 -10.83
N GLU A 113 -13.66 -9.06 -11.63
CA GLU A 113 -14.75 -8.28 -12.24
C GLU A 113 -14.26 -7.02 -12.97
N VAL A 114 -13.09 -7.11 -13.63
CA VAL A 114 -12.48 -5.99 -14.36
C VAL A 114 -13.22 -5.78 -15.66
N THR A 115 -13.87 -4.64 -15.82
CA THR A 115 -14.54 -4.23 -17.05
C THR A 115 -14.37 -2.74 -17.29
N ARG A 116 -14.31 -2.36 -18.57
CA ARG A 116 -14.30 -0.96 -19.00
C ARG A 116 -15.68 -0.46 -19.44
N ASP A 117 -16.67 -1.34 -19.43
CA ASP A 117 -18.07 -1.01 -19.70
C ASP A 117 -18.97 -1.97 -18.91
N LEU A 118 -19.36 -1.50 -17.71
CA LEU A 118 -20.15 -2.28 -16.77
C LEU A 118 -21.55 -2.62 -17.29
N HIS A 119 -22.10 -1.73 -18.12
CA HIS A 119 -23.47 -1.82 -18.61
C HIS A 119 -23.57 -2.24 -20.08
N ALA A 120 -22.50 -2.73 -20.69
CA ALA A 120 -22.48 -3.16 -22.09
C ALA A 120 -23.61 -4.14 -22.47
N ASN A 121 -24.04 -4.98 -21.51
CA ASN A 121 -25.10 -5.98 -21.70
C ASN A 121 -26.37 -5.65 -20.89
N GLY A 122 -26.59 -4.39 -20.56
CA GLY A 122 -27.70 -3.90 -19.74
C GLY A 122 -27.31 -3.53 -18.31
N PRO A 123 -28.21 -2.88 -17.55
CA PRO A 123 -27.93 -2.40 -16.21
C PRO A 123 -27.50 -3.52 -15.25
N VAL A 124 -26.43 -3.27 -14.50
CA VAL A 124 -25.88 -4.20 -13.52
C VAL A 124 -25.90 -3.57 -12.12
N GLY A 125 -26.60 -4.23 -11.19
CA GLY A 125 -26.65 -3.80 -9.78
C GLY A 125 -27.42 -2.52 -9.54
N VAL A 126 -27.16 -1.86 -8.41
CA VAL A 126 -27.76 -0.56 -8.08
C VAL A 126 -26.89 0.55 -8.68
N MET A 127 -27.47 1.36 -9.55
CA MET A 127 -26.81 2.53 -10.11
C MET A 127 -26.94 3.71 -9.16
N THR A 128 -25.83 4.45 -8.98
CA THR A 128 -25.91 5.79 -8.37
C THR A 128 -26.57 6.78 -9.36
N ASP A 129 -27.08 7.91 -8.89
CA ASP A 129 -27.62 8.95 -9.78
C ASP A 129 -26.57 9.41 -10.82
N TYR A 130 -25.32 9.45 -10.43
CA TYR A 130 -24.21 9.82 -11.31
C TYR A 130 -24.01 8.76 -12.40
N GLU A 131 -24.02 7.49 -12.01
CA GLU A 131 -23.90 6.35 -12.92
C GLU A 131 -25.06 6.29 -13.92
N ALA A 132 -26.29 6.50 -13.46
CA ALA A 132 -27.48 6.54 -14.32
C ALA A 132 -27.36 7.66 -15.37
N LYS A 133 -26.89 8.83 -14.98
CA LYS A 133 -26.67 9.96 -15.91
C LYS A 133 -25.68 9.64 -17.02
N PHE A 134 -24.59 8.92 -16.71
CA PHE A 134 -23.59 8.53 -17.71
C PHE A 134 -24.12 7.40 -18.59
N HIS A 135 -24.81 6.42 -18.02
CA HIS A 135 -25.47 5.34 -18.73
C HIS A 135 -26.47 5.88 -19.76
N ASP A 136 -27.31 6.85 -19.37
CA ASP A 136 -28.30 7.49 -20.26
C ASP A 136 -27.65 8.25 -21.41
N GLN A 137 -26.39 8.68 -21.25
CA GLN A 137 -25.57 9.32 -22.29
C GLN A 137 -24.80 8.30 -23.15
N GLY A 138 -24.91 7.01 -22.86
CA GLY A 138 -24.16 5.95 -23.56
C GLY A 138 -22.67 5.97 -23.26
N LEU A 139 -22.25 6.55 -22.12
CA LEU A 139 -20.86 6.60 -21.68
C LEU A 139 -20.53 5.36 -20.84
N PRO A 140 -19.42 4.67 -21.14
CA PRO A 140 -19.06 3.46 -20.44
C PRO A 140 -18.60 3.74 -19.01
N ILE A 141 -18.96 2.85 -18.10
CA ILE A 141 -18.52 2.86 -16.70
C ILE A 141 -17.52 1.74 -16.48
N CYS A 142 -16.33 2.09 -16.02
CA CYS A 142 -15.32 1.11 -15.61
C CYS A 142 -15.61 0.60 -14.21
N ARG A 143 -15.35 -0.70 -13.98
CA ARG A 143 -15.46 -1.33 -12.67
C ARG A 143 -14.36 -2.37 -12.47
N CYS A 144 -13.88 -2.48 -11.23
CA CYS A 144 -13.15 -3.65 -10.76
C CYS A 144 -13.44 -3.91 -9.27
N VAL A 145 -13.12 -5.12 -8.83
CA VAL A 145 -13.10 -5.51 -7.42
C VAL A 145 -11.69 -5.95 -7.08
N GLY A 146 -11.09 -5.32 -6.08
CA GLY A 146 -9.81 -5.72 -5.50
C GLY A 146 -10.04 -6.44 -4.18
N THR A 147 -9.72 -7.71 -4.08
CA THR A 147 -9.81 -8.49 -2.84
C THR A 147 -8.46 -8.50 -2.15
N MET A 148 -8.41 -8.07 -0.88
CA MET A 148 -7.19 -8.11 -0.10
C MET A 148 -6.78 -9.57 0.14
N VAL A 149 -5.57 -9.92 -0.28
CA VAL A 149 -5.01 -11.25 -0.12
C VAL A 149 -3.72 -11.19 0.70
N PRO A 150 -3.32 -12.30 1.35
CA PRO A 150 -1.97 -12.40 1.90
C PRO A 150 -0.92 -12.11 0.83
N TRP A 151 0.24 -11.60 1.26
CA TRP A 151 1.36 -11.48 0.34
C TRP A 151 1.79 -12.88 -0.11
N GLU A 152 1.71 -13.10 -1.44
CA GLU A 152 1.84 -14.44 -2.03
C GLU A 152 3.28 -14.96 -2.06
N GLU A 153 3.40 -16.30 -2.05
CA GLU A 153 4.53 -17.08 -2.54
C GLU A 153 4.37 -17.36 -4.06
N PRO A 154 5.42 -17.36 -4.89
CA PRO A 154 6.82 -17.14 -4.54
C PRO A 154 7.15 -15.68 -4.24
N PHE A 155 8.35 -15.44 -3.66
CA PHE A 155 8.83 -14.10 -3.34
C PHE A 155 8.72 -13.17 -4.58
N PRO A 156 8.11 -11.98 -4.44
CA PRO A 156 7.84 -11.12 -5.58
C PRO A 156 9.15 -10.63 -6.24
N THR A 157 9.20 -10.67 -7.57
CA THR A 157 10.31 -10.14 -8.36
C THR A 157 10.11 -8.66 -8.75
N ASP A 158 8.88 -8.15 -8.66
CA ASP A 158 8.60 -6.71 -8.85
C ASP A 158 9.05 -5.93 -7.62
N ILE A 159 10.06 -5.09 -7.79
CA ILE A 159 10.65 -4.27 -6.72
C ILE A 159 9.60 -3.38 -6.03
N ARG A 160 8.57 -2.92 -6.72
CA ARG A 160 7.51 -2.09 -6.14
C ARG A 160 6.70 -2.90 -5.11
N ARG A 161 6.40 -4.17 -5.41
CA ARG A 161 5.74 -5.08 -4.46
C ARG A 161 6.62 -5.37 -3.25
N VAL A 162 7.92 -5.63 -3.47
CA VAL A 162 8.90 -5.87 -2.39
C VAL A 162 8.98 -4.65 -1.45
N LYS A 163 9.13 -3.44 -2.01
CA LYS A 163 9.17 -2.20 -1.23
C LYS A 163 7.86 -1.96 -0.45
N ASN A 164 6.72 -2.21 -1.07
CA ASN A 164 5.43 -2.03 -0.41
C ASN A 164 5.25 -3.01 0.74
N ARG A 165 5.57 -4.30 0.51
CA ARG A 165 5.53 -5.31 1.58
C ARG A 165 6.52 -4.98 2.71
N TRP A 166 7.73 -4.51 2.36
CA TRP A 166 8.73 -4.08 3.33
C TRP A 166 8.20 -2.95 4.23
N LEU A 167 7.58 -1.94 3.62
CA LEU A 167 6.96 -0.83 4.36
C LEU A 167 5.79 -1.29 5.22
N ASP A 168 4.90 -2.13 4.69
CA ASP A 168 3.75 -2.67 5.46
C ASP A 168 4.22 -3.41 6.72
N VAL A 169 5.35 -4.12 6.65
CA VAL A 169 5.86 -4.89 7.78
C VAL A 169 6.74 -4.04 8.71
N PHE A 170 7.76 -3.38 8.17
CA PHE A 170 8.79 -2.74 9.02
C PHE A 170 8.41 -1.33 9.44
N ALA A 171 7.53 -0.64 8.75
CA ALA A 171 7.01 0.66 9.13
C ALA A 171 5.64 0.59 9.82
N ASP A 172 5.15 -0.61 10.15
CA ASP A 172 3.91 -0.78 10.91
C ASP A 172 3.95 -0.03 12.25
N GLY A 173 2.87 0.71 12.53
CA GLY A 173 2.76 1.56 13.72
C GLY A 173 3.48 2.92 13.62
N VAL A 174 4.17 3.22 12.51
CA VAL A 174 4.75 4.56 12.28
C VAL A 174 3.67 5.49 11.71
N PRO A 175 3.47 6.69 12.30
CA PRO A 175 2.48 7.63 11.79
C PRO A 175 2.75 8.03 10.33
N ASP A 176 1.70 8.06 9.49
CA ASP A 176 1.81 8.40 8.06
C ASP A 176 2.44 9.76 7.79
N ALA A 177 2.23 10.73 8.69
CA ALA A 177 2.87 12.04 8.60
C ALA A 177 4.39 11.95 8.68
N ASP A 178 4.91 11.07 9.54
CA ASP A 178 6.36 10.83 9.67
C ASP A 178 6.89 10.00 8.51
N LEU A 179 6.18 8.94 8.09
CA LEU A 179 6.53 8.18 6.90
C LEU A 179 6.56 9.07 5.65
N GLY A 180 5.53 9.85 5.42
CA GLY A 180 5.42 10.73 4.27
C GLY A 180 6.51 11.80 4.22
N LYS A 181 6.91 12.32 5.37
CA LYS A 181 7.91 13.40 5.47
C LYS A 181 9.34 12.89 5.47
N ARG A 182 9.62 11.75 6.11
CA ARG A 182 10.98 11.30 6.43
C ARG A 182 11.46 10.11 5.58
N VAL A 183 10.54 9.28 5.09
CA VAL A 183 10.87 8.02 4.40
C VAL A 183 10.40 8.01 2.95
N LEU A 184 9.25 8.63 2.66
CA LEU A 184 8.62 8.61 1.34
C LEU A 184 8.67 9.96 0.61
N SER A 185 9.35 10.95 1.16
CA SER A 185 9.57 12.25 0.49
C SER A 185 10.60 12.11 -0.65
N GLU A 186 10.60 13.07 -1.57
CA GLU A 186 11.61 13.13 -2.63
C GLU A 186 13.01 13.24 -2.02
N GLY A 187 13.95 12.42 -2.50
CA GLY A 187 15.32 12.34 -1.96
C GLY A 187 15.46 11.58 -0.64
N SER A 188 14.41 10.89 -0.18
CA SER A 188 14.48 10.04 1.01
C SER A 188 14.65 8.57 0.64
N TYR A 189 15.21 7.80 1.57
CA TYR A 189 15.46 6.37 1.43
C TYR A 189 14.67 5.57 2.46
N LEU A 190 14.37 4.29 2.18
CA LEU A 190 13.66 3.42 3.13
C LEU A 190 14.40 3.27 4.47
N TRP A 191 15.73 3.27 4.46
CA TRP A 191 16.54 3.14 5.67
C TRP A 191 16.43 4.35 6.61
N HIS A 192 15.89 5.47 6.15
CA HIS A 192 15.54 6.60 7.02
C HIS A 192 14.52 6.20 8.10
N LEU A 193 13.81 5.09 7.93
CA LEU A 193 12.98 4.48 8.98
C LEU A 193 13.80 4.21 10.26
N PHE A 194 15.05 3.84 10.10
CA PHE A 194 15.97 3.48 11.19
C PHE A 194 16.84 4.65 11.64
N SER A 195 17.40 5.44 10.72
CA SER A 195 18.26 6.58 11.05
C SER A 195 17.53 7.72 11.75
N TRP A 196 16.22 7.86 11.51
CA TRP A 196 15.35 8.78 12.24
C TRP A 196 14.70 8.16 13.50
N GLU A 197 15.16 6.95 13.89
CA GLU A 197 14.66 6.23 15.08
C GLU A 197 13.13 6.06 15.11
N LEU A 198 12.50 5.99 13.93
CA LEU A 198 11.04 5.77 13.82
C LEU A 198 10.65 4.34 14.23
N VAL A 199 11.59 3.41 14.11
CA VAL A 199 11.42 2.01 14.50
C VAL A 199 12.68 1.52 15.20
N PRO A 200 12.57 0.78 16.32
CA PRO A 200 13.72 0.18 17.00
C PRO A 200 14.49 -0.78 16.10
N CYS A 201 15.80 -0.66 16.07
CA CYS A 201 16.68 -1.53 15.31
C CYS A 201 18.03 -1.70 15.97
N LEU A 202 18.80 -2.70 15.55
CA LEU A 202 20.23 -2.82 15.84
C LEU A 202 21.03 -2.06 14.78
N SER A 203 22.17 -1.50 15.14
CA SER A 203 23.07 -0.80 14.21
C SER A 203 24.51 -1.29 14.32
N GLY A 204 25.32 -1.01 13.29
CA GLY A 204 26.75 -1.30 13.28
C GLY A 204 27.05 -2.81 13.47
N ASP A 205 28.00 -3.11 14.35
CA ASP A 205 28.44 -4.51 14.58
C ASP A 205 27.34 -5.41 15.16
N ALA A 206 26.44 -4.85 15.97
CA ALA A 206 25.29 -5.61 16.46
C ALA A 206 24.36 -6.04 15.33
N ALA A 207 24.15 -5.17 14.33
CA ALA A 207 23.38 -5.50 13.13
C ALA A 207 24.04 -6.60 12.30
N ARG A 208 25.38 -6.54 12.11
CA ARG A 208 26.14 -7.58 11.39
C ARG A 208 26.07 -8.94 12.09
N GLN A 209 26.21 -8.96 13.41
CA GLN A 209 26.08 -10.19 14.20
C GLN A 209 24.67 -10.78 14.11
N ALA A 210 23.64 -9.94 14.15
CA ALA A 210 22.26 -10.36 14.00
C ALA A 210 21.98 -10.94 12.60
N LEU A 211 22.54 -10.35 11.53
CA LEU A 211 22.46 -10.90 10.18
C LEU A 211 23.10 -12.28 10.07
N ALA A 212 24.31 -12.46 10.66
CA ALA A 212 25.00 -13.74 10.66
C ALA A 212 24.20 -14.86 11.33
N ALA A 213 23.39 -14.53 12.34
CA ALA A 213 22.51 -15.46 13.05
C ALA A 213 21.09 -15.54 12.44
N ALA A 214 20.77 -14.75 11.43
CA ALA A 214 19.42 -14.68 10.87
C ALA A 214 19.07 -15.96 10.07
N PRO A 215 17.93 -16.62 10.38
CA PRO A 215 17.50 -17.84 9.70
C PRO A 215 16.86 -17.58 8.34
N GLY A 216 16.62 -18.66 7.59
CA GLY A 216 15.79 -18.68 6.39
C GLY A 216 16.51 -18.32 5.10
N GLU A 217 15.78 -18.52 3.99
CA GLU A 217 16.19 -18.06 2.67
C GLU A 217 16.24 -16.53 2.65
N LYS A 218 17.25 -16.00 1.99
CA LYS A 218 17.49 -14.56 1.97
C LYS A 218 17.26 -14.02 0.57
N TYR A 219 16.65 -12.83 0.50
CA TYR A 219 16.41 -12.11 -0.73
C TYR A 219 17.03 -10.73 -0.64
N LEU A 220 17.84 -10.40 -1.65
CA LEU A 220 18.48 -9.10 -1.82
C LEU A 220 17.60 -8.23 -2.71
N PHE A 221 17.41 -6.97 -2.32
CA PHE A 221 16.88 -5.97 -3.23
C PHE A 221 17.62 -4.63 -3.08
N TYR A 222 17.67 -3.89 -4.18
CA TYR A 222 18.24 -2.55 -4.24
C TYR A 222 17.12 -1.51 -4.26
N TYR A 223 17.30 -0.41 -3.54
CA TYR A 223 16.28 0.64 -3.47
C TYR A 223 16.11 1.35 -4.81
N GLU A 224 17.20 1.79 -5.45
CA GLU A 224 17.17 2.57 -6.70
C GLU A 224 18.11 2.03 -7.78
N TYR A 225 19.39 1.88 -7.47
CA TYR A 225 20.45 1.62 -8.45
C TYR A 225 21.20 0.33 -8.12
N PRO A 226 20.83 -0.81 -8.73
CA PRO A 226 21.65 -2.01 -8.61
C PRO A 226 22.97 -1.81 -9.35
N PRO A 227 24.04 -2.57 -9.01
CA PRO A 227 25.23 -2.69 -9.84
C PRO A 227 24.85 -3.08 -11.27
N GLU A 228 25.70 -2.70 -12.24
CA GLU A 228 25.45 -3.01 -13.65
C GLU A 228 25.28 -4.52 -13.89
N GLY A 229 24.16 -4.89 -14.51
CA GLY A 229 23.80 -6.28 -14.77
C GLY A 229 23.11 -7.03 -13.64
N GLU A 230 22.99 -6.43 -12.44
CA GLU A 230 22.27 -7.05 -11.32
C GLU A 230 20.76 -6.77 -11.40
N PRO A 231 19.91 -7.77 -11.12
CA PRO A 231 18.46 -7.53 -10.99
C PRO A 231 18.15 -6.75 -9.72
N LEU A 232 17.06 -5.97 -9.76
CA LEU A 232 16.60 -5.19 -8.59
C LEU A 232 16.20 -6.07 -7.40
N VAL A 233 15.80 -7.32 -7.66
CA VAL A 233 15.38 -8.29 -6.63
C VAL A 233 15.88 -9.67 -7.01
N ARG A 234 16.54 -10.38 -6.09
CA ARG A 234 16.99 -11.76 -6.31
C ARG A 234 17.15 -12.56 -4.99
N PRO A 235 17.06 -13.90 -5.03
CA PRO A 235 17.51 -14.72 -3.92
C PRO A 235 19.04 -14.60 -3.75
N VAL A 236 19.55 -14.90 -2.56
CA VAL A 236 20.99 -14.84 -2.22
C VAL A 236 21.39 -16.13 -1.55
N THR A 237 22.43 -16.78 -2.07
CA THR A 237 23.06 -17.94 -1.43
C THR A 237 23.93 -17.55 -0.24
N ALA A 238 24.31 -18.50 0.61
CA ALA A 238 25.20 -18.23 1.73
C ALA A 238 26.60 -17.76 1.28
N GLU A 239 27.08 -18.26 0.14
CA GLU A 239 28.37 -17.87 -0.44
C GLU A 239 28.32 -16.42 -0.96
N GLU A 240 27.27 -16.08 -1.70
CA GLU A 240 27.05 -14.71 -2.17
C GLU A 240 26.86 -13.73 -1.01
N LEU A 241 26.13 -14.13 0.04
CA LEU A 241 25.95 -13.32 1.24
C LEU A 241 27.30 -12.99 1.90
N ALA A 242 28.20 -13.97 1.98
CA ALA A 242 29.53 -13.77 2.55
C ALA A 242 30.42 -12.87 1.68
N ALA A 243 30.11 -12.77 0.39
CA ALA A 243 30.84 -11.91 -0.57
C ALA A 243 30.24 -10.51 -0.70
N LEU A 244 29.05 -10.25 -0.13
CA LEU A 244 28.46 -8.92 -0.17
C LEU A 244 29.34 -7.90 0.58
N PRO A 245 29.54 -6.72 0.00
CA PRO A 245 30.31 -5.67 0.66
C PRO A 245 29.63 -5.23 1.95
N THR A 246 30.37 -5.25 3.05
CA THR A 246 29.89 -4.85 4.38
C THR A 246 30.28 -3.43 4.77
N ASP A 247 31.15 -2.81 3.99
CA ASP A 247 31.57 -1.43 4.24
C ASP A 247 30.60 -0.46 3.59
N ALA A 248 30.23 0.58 4.32
CA ALA A 248 29.41 1.66 3.79
C ALA A 248 30.08 2.30 2.57
N GLY A 249 29.30 2.53 1.50
CA GLY A 249 29.82 3.09 0.26
C GLY A 249 30.62 2.11 -0.62
N ALA A 250 30.74 0.83 -0.25
CA ALA A 250 31.44 -0.17 -1.07
C ALA A 250 30.77 -0.41 -2.44
N ILE A 251 29.47 -0.15 -2.53
CA ILE A 251 28.74 -0.02 -3.80
C ILE A 251 28.37 1.46 -3.93
N PRO A 252 29.07 2.25 -4.73
CA PRO A 252 28.83 3.69 -4.81
C PRO A 252 27.39 4.01 -5.17
N GLY A 253 26.72 4.79 -4.31
CA GLY A 253 25.35 5.26 -4.51
C GLY A 253 24.25 4.20 -4.38
N ALA A 254 24.57 2.97 -3.96
CA ALA A 254 23.57 1.91 -3.82
C ALA A 254 23.35 1.51 -2.36
N ASP A 255 22.08 1.59 -1.96
CA ASP A 255 21.60 0.94 -0.75
C ASP A 255 21.11 -0.46 -1.09
N TRP A 256 21.51 -1.45 -0.29
CA TRP A 256 20.99 -2.78 -0.47
C TRP A 256 20.35 -3.32 0.81
N TYR A 257 19.32 -4.10 0.61
CA TYR A 257 18.44 -4.61 1.63
C TYR A 257 18.39 -6.14 1.54
N LEU A 258 18.42 -6.79 2.68
CA LEU A 258 18.14 -8.21 2.80
C LEU A 258 16.87 -8.41 3.63
N VAL A 259 16.08 -9.37 3.23
CA VAL A 259 14.92 -9.86 3.97
C VAL A 259 14.87 -11.38 3.88
N ASP A 260 14.20 -12.04 4.82
CA ASP A 260 13.76 -13.41 4.60
C ASP A 260 12.48 -13.44 3.75
N LYS A 261 12.09 -14.61 3.27
CA LYS A 261 10.90 -14.77 2.42
C LYS A 261 9.61 -14.27 3.08
N ASP A 262 9.53 -14.32 4.41
CA ASP A 262 8.35 -13.97 5.20
C ASP A 262 8.40 -12.54 5.75
N PHE A 263 9.50 -11.80 5.47
CA PHE A 263 9.76 -10.45 6.00
C PHE A 263 9.75 -10.39 7.54
N THR A 264 10.21 -11.45 8.21
CA THR A 264 10.32 -11.46 9.68
C THR A 264 11.47 -10.61 10.20
N TRP A 265 12.45 -10.35 9.35
CA TRP A 265 13.57 -9.45 9.62
C TRP A 265 14.05 -8.76 8.33
N THR A 266 14.74 -7.63 8.51
CA THR A 266 15.45 -6.94 7.45
C THR A 266 16.84 -6.51 7.92
N TYR A 267 17.80 -6.54 7.00
CA TYR A 267 19.11 -5.92 7.15
C TYR A 267 19.31 -4.90 6.03
N VAL A 268 19.87 -3.76 6.37
CA VAL A 268 20.09 -2.67 5.42
C VAL A 268 21.51 -2.20 5.48
N GLN A 269 22.20 -2.24 4.36
CA GLN A 269 23.50 -1.57 4.17
C GLN A 269 23.28 -0.30 3.39
N THR A 270 23.66 0.82 3.97
CA THR A 270 23.51 2.14 3.36
C THR A 270 24.74 2.55 2.56
N HIS A 271 24.57 3.50 1.65
CA HIS A 271 25.69 4.12 0.93
C HIS A 271 26.40 5.19 1.78
N GLU A 272 25.79 5.63 2.90
CA GLU A 272 26.38 6.63 3.78
C GLU A 272 27.24 5.99 4.87
N ALA A 273 28.50 6.45 4.97
CA ALA A 273 29.49 5.88 5.89
C ALA A 273 29.12 5.98 7.37
N ASP A 274 28.40 7.04 7.73
CA ASP A 274 28.02 7.33 9.13
C ASP A 274 26.63 6.76 9.49
N CYS A 275 25.96 6.10 8.56
CA CYS A 275 24.63 5.56 8.74
C CYS A 275 24.59 4.04 8.51
N GLY A 276 24.13 3.30 9.52
CA GLY A 276 23.98 1.84 9.41
C GLY A 276 25.27 1.04 9.64
N PRO A 277 25.33 -0.26 9.26
CA PRO A 277 24.15 -1.02 8.81
C PRO A 277 23.10 -1.13 9.89
N TYR A 278 21.85 -1.45 9.46
CA TYR A 278 20.73 -1.62 10.36
C TYR A 278 20.17 -3.04 10.28
N PHE A 279 19.71 -3.58 11.40
CA PHE A 279 18.96 -4.83 11.46
C PHE A 279 17.72 -4.66 12.29
N CYS A 280 16.57 -4.96 11.72
CA CYS A 280 15.28 -4.92 12.41
C CYS A 280 14.61 -6.29 12.31
N ARG A 281 14.04 -6.75 13.42
CA ARG A 281 13.22 -7.96 13.47
C ARG A 281 11.80 -7.57 13.84
N ARG A 282 10.84 -8.04 13.08
CA ARG A 282 9.41 -7.94 13.38
C ARG A 282 8.85 -9.34 13.59
N ASP A 283 7.93 -9.46 14.50
CA ASP A 283 7.15 -10.69 14.66
C ASP A 283 5.90 -10.56 13.78
N PRO A 284 5.79 -11.34 12.69
CA PRO A 284 4.63 -11.29 11.82
C PRO A 284 3.33 -11.69 12.53
N SER A 285 3.42 -12.32 13.70
CA SER A 285 2.24 -12.67 14.51
C SER A 285 1.66 -11.49 15.28
N LEU A 286 2.40 -10.39 15.43
CA LEU A 286 1.95 -9.17 16.12
C LEU A 286 1.20 -8.19 15.20
N SER A 287 1.24 -8.38 13.89
CA SER A 287 0.54 -7.51 12.92
C SER A 287 -0.94 -7.87 12.70
N VAL A 288 -1.49 -8.84 13.44
CA VAL A 288 -2.88 -9.33 13.27
C VAL A 288 -3.66 -9.35 14.59
N SER A 289 -3.08 -8.87 15.70
CA SER A 289 -3.76 -8.88 17.00
C SER A 289 -3.61 -7.54 17.72
N GLY A 290 -4.59 -6.67 17.51
CA GLY A 290 -4.78 -5.44 18.27
C GLY A 290 -6.08 -4.77 17.88
#